data_98d381ec010d88207eef23706a2a85f6
#
_entry.id   98d381ec010d88207eef23706a2a85f6
#
_cell.length_a   1.000
_cell.length_b   1.000
_cell.length_c   1.000
_cell.angle_alpha   90.00
_cell.angle_beta   90.00
_cell.angle_gamma   90.00
#
_symmetry.space_group_name_H-M   'P 1'
#
loop_
_entity.id
_entity.type
_entity.pdbx_description
1 polymer ?
#
loop_
_entity_poly.entity_id
_entity_poly.type
_entity_poly.pdbx_seq_one_letter_code
_entity_poly.pdbx_strand_id
1 'polypeptide(L)'
;MTDQLLNVLIGLLTSAIGAGLAWLAQSVRRRRLTERRRAFFGMPAGTDCLVVVNRQISGQTTSVHRDDVSALMELAILVNSCGARPEIMAHDLVRQGLGDKAEFCVGGPYSNDRTAAHLGWRLPSVRFGYDRSSTDGPAIVVGDQEFRLVPDGRDTPGWSYALLARLDPGGQGRPVFLIAGQVAIANHAAVRYLVAHERQLTRRYGLHGTFALMLRVVNPTRYGPDVVERVADVTDAAAAPAATAPATAPATAAPSTGSTG
;
A
#
# COMPACT_ATOMS: atom_id res chain seq x y z
N MET A 1 -53.64 -27.35 -32.81
CA MET A 1 -52.47 -27.93 -32.10
C MET A 1 -51.13 -27.42 -32.64
N THR A 2 -50.93 -27.28 -33.91
CA THR A 2 -49.68 -26.77 -34.57
C THR A 2 -49.34 -25.35 -34.14
N ASP A 3 -50.31 -24.43 -34.05
CA ASP A 3 -50.06 -23.01 -33.67
C ASP A 3 -49.65 -22.85 -32.21
N GLN A 4 -50.14 -23.68 -31.31
CA GLN A 4 -49.73 -23.66 -29.88
C GLN A 4 -48.32 -24.15 -29.72
N LEU A 5 -47.94 -25.21 -30.44
CA LEU A 5 -46.56 -25.73 -30.42
C LEU A 5 -45.55 -24.72 -31.00
N LEU A 6 -45.94 -24.03 -32.08
CA LEU A 6 -45.14 -22.99 -32.70
C LEU A 6 -44.91 -21.80 -31.76
N ASN A 7 -45.96 -21.33 -31.08
CA ASN A 7 -45.87 -20.24 -30.11
C ASN A 7 -44.96 -20.62 -28.89
N VAL A 8 -45.05 -21.85 -28.39
CA VAL A 8 -44.18 -22.34 -27.34
C VAL A 8 -42.73 -22.39 -27.81
N LEU A 9 -42.49 -22.87 -29.02
CA LEU A 9 -41.14 -22.96 -29.60
C LEU A 9 -40.52 -21.56 -29.80
N ILE A 10 -41.28 -20.60 -30.31
CA ILE A 10 -40.85 -19.21 -30.45
C ILE A 10 -40.54 -18.59 -29.08
N GLY A 11 -41.42 -18.85 -28.07
CA GLY A 11 -41.20 -18.37 -26.71
C GLY A 11 -39.92 -18.93 -26.07
N LEU A 12 -39.65 -20.22 -26.26
CA LEU A 12 -38.41 -20.85 -25.79
C LEU A 12 -37.17 -20.29 -26.51
N LEU A 13 -37.26 -20.11 -27.83
CA LEU A 13 -36.15 -19.58 -28.63
C LEU A 13 -35.81 -18.14 -28.24
N THR A 14 -36.81 -17.28 -28.08
CA THR A 14 -36.61 -15.88 -27.65
C THR A 14 -36.04 -15.80 -26.24
N SER A 15 -36.51 -16.66 -25.33
CA SER A 15 -35.98 -16.75 -23.96
C SER A 15 -34.50 -17.22 -23.95
N ALA A 16 -34.16 -18.22 -24.77
CA ALA A 16 -32.78 -18.70 -24.88
C ALA A 16 -31.85 -17.64 -25.46
N ILE A 17 -32.30 -16.89 -26.51
CA ILE A 17 -31.54 -15.77 -27.07
C ILE A 17 -31.32 -14.68 -26.00
N GLY A 18 -32.39 -14.29 -25.30
CA GLY A 18 -32.31 -13.27 -24.25
C GLY A 18 -31.33 -13.67 -23.11
N ALA A 19 -31.43 -14.91 -22.64
CA ALA A 19 -30.52 -15.45 -21.64
C ALA A 19 -29.06 -15.50 -22.14
N GLY A 20 -28.85 -15.90 -23.39
CA GLY A 20 -27.52 -15.93 -24.02
C GLY A 20 -26.90 -14.55 -24.13
N LEU A 21 -27.66 -13.54 -24.55
CA LEU A 21 -27.18 -12.15 -24.61
C LEU A 21 -26.87 -11.57 -23.23
N ALA A 22 -27.70 -11.84 -22.24
CA ALA A 22 -27.46 -11.41 -20.86
C ALA A 22 -26.20 -12.04 -20.29
N TRP A 23 -26.00 -13.35 -20.51
CA TRP A 23 -24.79 -14.07 -20.09
C TRP A 23 -23.54 -13.52 -20.79
N LEU A 24 -23.61 -13.26 -22.11
CA LEU A 24 -22.51 -12.69 -22.88
C LEU A 24 -22.14 -11.29 -22.36
N ALA A 25 -23.13 -10.42 -22.16
CA ALA A 25 -22.91 -9.08 -21.62
C ALA A 25 -22.26 -9.12 -20.23
N GLN A 26 -22.72 -10.02 -19.36
CA GLN A 26 -22.14 -10.22 -18.02
C GLN A 26 -20.70 -10.76 -18.10
N SER A 27 -20.44 -11.70 -19.01
CA SER A 27 -19.09 -12.27 -19.22
C SER A 27 -18.11 -11.21 -19.71
N VAL A 28 -18.50 -10.40 -20.70
CA VAL A 28 -17.68 -9.28 -21.20
C VAL A 28 -17.43 -8.25 -20.10
N ARG A 29 -18.47 -7.90 -19.30
CA ARG A 29 -18.32 -6.98 -18.18
C ARG A 29 -17.34 -7.50 -17.14
N ARG A 30 -17.42 -8.79 -16.77
CA ARG A 30 -16.49 -9.43 -15.82
C ARG A 30 -15.06 -9.41 -16.36
N ARG A 31 -14.84 -9.76 -17.63
CA ARG A 31 -13.52 -9.71 -18.28
C ARG A 31 -12.93 -8.31 -18.23
N ARG A 32 -13.71 -7.28 -18.61
CA ARG A 32 -13.24 -5.87 -18.57
C ARG A 32 -12.88 -5.41 -17.15
N LEU A 33 -13.60 -5.83 -16.12
CA LEU A 33 -13.28 -5.50 -14.74
C LEU A 33 -11.98 -6.17 -14.31
N THR A 34 -11.77 -7.43 -14.65
CA THR A 34 -10.53 -8.16 -14.36
C THR A 34 -9.34 -7.54 -15.08
N GLU A 35 -9.48 -7.19 -16.37
CA GLU A 35 -8.42 -6.53 -17.13
C GLU A 35 -8.05 -5.15 -16.56
N ARG A 36 -9.04 -4.36 -16.15
CA ARG A 36 -8.78 -3.07 -15.46
C ARG A 36 -8.04 -3.26 -14.14
N ARG A 37 -8.42 -4.27 -13.36
CA ARG A 37 -7.74 -4.63 -12.12
C ARG A 37 -6.29 -5.01 -12.37
N ARG A 38 -6.05 -5.90 -13.34
CA ARG A 38 -4.70 -6.30 -13.79
C ARG A 38 -3.86 -5.11 -14.22
N ALA A 39 -4.43 -4.21 -15.00
CA ALA A 39 -3.76 -3.00 -15.47
C ALA A 39 -3.40 -2.06 -14.31
N PHE A 40 -4.33 -1.82 -13.36
CA PHE A 40 -4.07 -0.99 -12.19
C PHE A 40 -2.93 -1.53 -11.32
N PHE A 41 -2.90 -2.84 -11.10
CA PHE A 41 -1.84 -3.47 -10.31
C PHE A 41 -0.58 -3.82 -11.12
N GLY A 42 -0.59 -3.63 -12.44
CA GLY A 42 0.53 -4.01 -13.30
C GLY A 42 0.80 -5.52 -13.36
N MET A 43 -0.26 -6.33 -13.17
CA MET A 43 -0.17 -7.79 -13.09
C MET A 43 -0.92 -8.49 -14.23
N PRO A 44 -0.38 -8.55 -15.46
CA PRO A 44 -0.92 -9.40 -16.51
C PRO A 44 -1.01 -10.86 -16.06
N ALA A 45 -1.96 -11.62 -16.63
CA ALA A 45 -2.09 -13.04 -16.31
C ALA A 45 -0.80 -13.82 -16.60
N GLY A 46 -0.47 -14.76 -15.72
CA GLY A 46 0.70 -15.62 -15.86
C GLY A 46 2.03 -14.97 -15.48
N THR A 47 2.03 -13.71 -15.02
CA THR A 47 3.27 -13.04 -14.57
C THR A 47 3.50 -13.24 -13.08
N ASP A 48 4.74 -13.03 -12.65
CA ASP A 48 5.09 -13.03 -11.24
C ASP A 48 4.89 -11.62 -10.66
N CYS A 49 4.52 -11.56 -9.40
CA CYS A 49 4.40 -10.34 -8.61
C CYS A 49 5.24 -10.48 -7.35
N LEU A 50 6.15 -9.55 -7.13
CA LEU A 50 7.03 -9.54 -5.99
C LEU A 50 6.30 -8.96 -4.76
N VAL A 51 6.33 -9.69 -3.66
CA VAL A 51 5.82 -9.25 -2.37
C VAL A 51 6.97 -9.22 -1.38
N VAL A 52 7.46 -8.02 -1.10
CA VAL A 52 8.62 -7.79 -0.23
C VAL A 52 8.14 -7.64 1.20
N VAL A 53 8.59 -8.56 2.05
CA VAL A 53 8.20 -8.58 3.46
C VAL A 53 9.31 -7.97 4.34
N ASN A 54 8.88 -7.24 5.36
CA ASN A 54 9.73 -6.73 6.42
C ASN A 54 10.18 -7.84 7.37
N ARG A 55 11.21 -7.53 8.18
CA ARG A 55 11.57 -8.32 9.35
C ARG A 55 11.11 -7.63 10.62
N GLN A 56 10.75 -8.42 11.62
CA GLN A 56 10.37 -7.87 12.92
C GLN A 56 11.60 -7.27 13.62
N ILE A 57 11.55 -5.97 13.94
CA ILE A 57 12.67 -5.23 14.52
C ILE A 57 13.06 -5.76 15.90
N SER A 58 12.10 -6.24 16.70
CA SER A 58 12.28 -6.73 18.07
C SER A 58 12.34 -8.25 18.19
N GLY A 59 12.24 -8.97 17.07
CA GLY A 59 12.20 -10.43 17.02
C GLY A 59 13.53 -11.07 16.63
N GLN A 60 13.50 -12.39 16.41
CA GLN A 60 14.61 -13.09 15.78
C GLN A 60 14.76 -12.61 14.33
N THR A 61 15.97 -12.70 13.78
CA THR A 61 16.33 -12.17 12.45
C THR A 61 15.47 -12.68 11.29
N THR A 62 14.71 -13.75 11.49
CA THR A 62 13.82 -14.37 10.50
C THR A 62 12.34 -14.25 10.84
N SER A 63 11.97 -13.53 11.92
CA SER A 63 10.58 -13.42 12.34
C SER A 63 9.83 -12.31 11.61
N VAL A 64 8.53 -12.55 11.37
CA VAL A 64 7.58 -11.59 10.79
C VAL A 64 6.43 -11.43 11.78
N HIS A 65 5.91 -10.21 11.95
CA HIS A 65 4.78 -9.98 12.83
C HIS A 65 3.51 -10.65 12.29
N ARG A 66 2.66 -11.19 13.18
CA ARG A 66 1.41 -11.88 12.79
C ARG A 66 0.52 -11.05 11.85
N ASP A 67 0.38 -9.75 12.12
CA ASP A 67 -0.46 -8.88 11.30
C ASP A 67 0.15 -8.64 9.91
N ASP A 68 1.48 -8.61 9.80
CA ASP A 68 2.15 -8.57 8.50
C ASP A 68 1.93 -9.88 7.72
N VAL A 69 1.92 -11.04 8.41
CA VAL A 69 1.56 -12.32 7.76
C VAL A 69 0.14 -12.27 7.21
N SER A 70 -0.81 -11.71 7.97
CA SER A 70 -2.19 -11.52 7.49
C SER A 70 -2.25 -10.61 6.27
N ALA A 71 -1.47 -9.52 6.25
CA ALA A 71 -1.34 -8.64 5.09
C ALA A 71 -0.79 -9.37 3.86
N LEU A 72 0.22 -10.22 4.04
CA LEU A 72 0.81 -11.03 2.96
C LEU A 72 -0.20 -12.04 2.39
N MET A 73 -1.02 -12.66 3.24
CA MET A 73 -2.07 -13.59 2.79
C MET A 73 -3.12 -12.86 1.93
N GLU A 74 -3.56 -11.67 2.33
CA GLU A 74 -4.50 -10.87 1.53
C GLU A 74 -3.88 -10.41 0.20
N LEU A 75 -2.60 -10.02 0.20
CA LEU A 75 -1.87 -9.71 -1.04
C LEU A 75 -1.74 -10.92 -1.96
N ALA A 76 -1.46 -12.11 -1.42
CA ALA A 76 -1.39 -13.33 -2.21
C ALA A 76 -2.74 -13.67 -2.86
N ILE A 77 -3.85 -13.47 -2.14
CA ILE A 77 -5.21 -13.62 -2.68
C ILE A 77 -5.47 -12.60 -3.80
N LEU A 78 -5.08 -11.33 -3.59
CA LEU A 78 -5.17 -10.28 -4.59
C LEU A 78 -4.41 -10.66 -5.87
N VAL A 79 -3.14 -11.03 -5.74
CA VAL A 79 -2.26 -11.43 -6.85
C VAL A 79 -2.85 -12.60 -7.63
N ASN A 80 -3.27 -13.67 -6.92
CA ASN A 80 -3.91 -14.83 -7.55
C ASN A 80 -5.22 -14.46 -8.27
N SER A 81 -6.01 -13.53 -7.71
CA SER A 81 -7.26 -13.05 -8.35
C SER A 81 -7.01 -12.29 -9.67
N CYS A 82 -5.81 -11.76 -9.86
CA CYS A 82 -5.35 -11.19 -11.12
C CYS A 82 -4.82 -12.26 -12.09
N GLY A 83 -4.68 -13.51 -11.66
CA GLY A 83 -4.05 -14.59 -12.43
C GLY A 83 -2.53 -14.48 -12.50
N ALA A 84 -1.92 -13.72 -11.61
CA ALA A 84 -0.48 -13.63 -11.40
C ALA A 84 -0.05 -14.57 -10.25
N ARG A 85 1.26 -14.79 -10.10
CA ARG A 85 1.83 -15.65 -9.06
C ARG A 85 2.55 -14.79 -8.03
N PRO A 86 2.25 -14.91 -6.72
CA PRO A 86 2.96 -14.20 -5.68
C PRO A 86 4.34 -14.82 -5.44
N GLU A 87 5.38 -14.00 -5.47
CA GLU A 87 6.75 -14.34 -5.07
C GLU A 87 7.08 -13.55 -3.81
N ILE A 88 7.05 -14.24 -2.66
CA ILE A 88 7.27 -13.59 -1.36
C ILE A 88 8.75 -13.68 -1.01
N MET A 89 9.39 -12.54 -0.78
CA MET A 89 10.80 -12.43 -0.46
C MET A 89 11.04 -11.47 0.71
N ALA A 90 12.02 -11.78 1.56
CA ALA A 90 12.49 -10.83 2.56
C ALA A 90 13.25 -9.67 1.88
N HIS A 91 13.12 -8.46 2.43
CA HIS A 91 13.62 -7.23 1.82
C HIS A 91 15.12 -7.25 1.48
N ASP A 92 15.92 -7.98 2.26
CA ASP A 92 17.38 -8.10 2.10
C ASP A 92 17.81 -9.15 1.06
N LEU A 93 16.87 -9.98 0.62
CA LEU A 93 17.12 -11.01 -0.42
C LEU A 93 16.75 -10.53 -1.82
N VAL A 94 16.03 -9.40 -1.95
CA VAL A 94 15.59 -8.88 -3.24
C VAL A 94 16.80 -8.36 -4.04
N ARG A 95 17.02 -8.92 -5.24
CA ARG A 95 18.09 -8.53 -6.17
C ARG A 95 17.55 -8.04 -7.52
N GLN A 96 16.24 -7.95 -7.66
CA GLN A 96 15.58 -7.59 -8.92
C GLN A 96 15.62 -6.08 -9.14
N GLY A 97 15.66 -5.70 -10.42
CA GLY A 97 15.55 -4.31 -10.85
C GLY A 97 14.16 -3.72 -10.56
N LEU A 98 14.10 -2.40 -10.52
CA LEU A 98 12.85 -1.67 -10.33
C LEU A 98 12.01 -1.77 -11.62
N GLY A 99 10.73 -2.12 -11.46
CA GLY A 99 9.78 -2.17 -12.58
C GLY A 99 9.78 -3.47 -13.39
N ASP A 100 10.66 -4.42 -13.12
CA ASP A 100 10.66 -5.73 -13.79
C ASP A 100 9.38 -6.52 -13.48
N LYS A 101 8.94 -6.47 -12.24
CA LYS A 101 7.70 -7.07 -11.75
C LYS A 101 6.85 -6.02 -11.03
N ALA A 102 5.54 -6.23 -10.97
CA ALA A 102 4.72 -5.51 -10.02
C ALA A 102 5.21 -5.86 -8.60
N GLU A 103 5.32 -4.85 -7.74
CA GLU A 103 5.96 -5.01 -6.43
C GLU A 103 5.06 -4.46 -5.32
N PHE A 104 4.92 -5.21 -4.24
CA PHE A 104 4.32 -4.75 -2.99
C PHE A 104 5.36 -4.79 -1.88
N CYS A 105 5.71 -3.64 -1.32
CA CYS A 105 6.59 -3.53 -0.15
C CYS A 105 5.74 -3.36 1.10
N VAL A 106 5.80 -4.33 2.02
CA VAL A 106 5.10 -4.30 3.30
C VAL A 106 6.07 -3.96 4.43
N GLY A 107 5.71 -2.97 5.24
CA GLY A 107 6.50 -2.50 6.36
C GLY A 107 7.18 -1.14 6.11
N GLY A 108 7.42 -0.42 7.22
CA GLY A 108 8.09 0.87 7.20
C GLY A 108 9.59 0.78 6.91
N PRO A 109 10.27 1.93 6.67
CA PRO A 109 11.67 1.97 6.23
C PRO A 109 12.68 1.41 7.24
N TYR A 110 12.32 1.35 8.52
CA TYR A 110 13.20 0.77 9.55
C TYR A 110 13.23 -0.75 9.59
N SER A 111 12.24 -1.39 8.94
CA SER A 111 12.09 -2.85 8.91
C SER A 111 12.13 -3.43 7.49
N ASN A 112 12.20 -2.55 6.49
CA ASN A 112 12.19 -2.93 5.08
C ASN A 112 13.06 -1.95 4.27
N ASP A 113 14.29 -2.36 3.96
CA ASP A 113 15.27 -1.55 3.20
C ASP A 113 14.76 -1.21 1.81
N ARG A 114 13.93 -2.08 1.21
CA ARG A 114 13.33 -1.82 -0.09
C ARG A 114 12.35 -0.66 -0.03
N THR A 115 11.53 -0.60 1.03
CA THR A 115 10.67 0.56 1.31
C THR A 115 11.51 1.82 1.52
N ALA A 116 12.60 1.74 2.30
CA ALA A 116 13.51 2.88 2.51
C ALA A 116 14.10 3.41 1.19
N ALA A 117 14.55 2.52 0.31
CA ALA A 117 15.09 2.88 -1.00
C ALA A 117 14.05 3.58 -1.89
N HIS A 118 12.82 3.07 -1.95
CA HIS A 118 11.75 3.68 -2.73
C HIS A 118 11.32 5.05 -2.19
N LEU A 119 11.22 5.20 -0.85
CA LEU A 119 10.93 6.49 -0.22
C LEU A 119 12.01 7.51 -0.57
N GLY A 120 13.28 7.18 -0.36
CA GLY A 120 14.40 8.10 -0.66
C GLY A 120 14.47 8.53 -2.13
N TRP A 121 14.03 7.66 -3.04
CA TRP A 121 14.07 7.95 -4.47
C TRP A 121 12.84 8.70 -5.01
N ARG A 122 11.63 8.31 -4.58
CA ARG A 122 10.37 8.79 -5.17
C ARG A 122 9.53 9.66 -4.25
N LEU A 123 9.70 9.53 -2.95
CA LEU A 123 8.94 10.26 -1.95
C LEU A 123 9.88 10.87 -0.89
N PRO A 124 10.86 11.71 -1.31
CA PRO A 124 11.95 12.16 -0.43
C PRO A 124 11.48 13.04 0.74
N SER A 125 10.28 13.63 0.65
CA SER A 125 9.70 14.40 1.76
C SER A 125 8.95 13.56 2.79
N VAL A 126 8.91 12.22 2.62
CA VAL A 126 8.33 11.30 3.61
C VAL A 126 9.41 10.85 4.58
N ARG A 127 9.21 11.10 5.87
CA ARG A 127 10.10 10.67 6.95
C ARG A 127 9.31 9.90 7.99
N PHE A 128 9.91 8.83 8.48
CA PHE A 128 9.40 8.09 9.63
C PHE A 128 10.24 8.46 10.84
N GLY A 129 9.61 9.01 11.88
CA GLY A 129 10.25 9.31 13.15
C GLY A 129 9.99 8.15 14.12
N TYR A 130 11.08 7.49 14.56
CA TYR A 130 11.02 6.51 15.63
C TYR A 130 12.12 6.86 16.64
N ASP A 131 11.77 7.75 17.55
CA ASP A 131 12.66 8.07 18.66
C ASP A 131 12.27 7.22 19.87
N ARG A 132 13.13 6.24 20.20
CA ARG A 132 12.96 5.38 21.39
C ARG A 132 13.06 6.14 22.71
N SER A 133 13.67 7.34 22.70
CA SER A 133 13.80 8.21 23.86
C SER A 133 12.64 9.18 24.01
N SER A 134 11.83 9.36 22.97
CA SER A 134 10.67 10.26 22.98
C SER A 134 9.44 9.57 23.55
N THR A 135 8.74 10.26 24.43
CA THR A 135 7.42 9.86 24.94
C THR A 135 6.32 10.05 23.91
N ASP A 136 6.63 10.72 22.80
CA ASP A 136 5.62 11.17 21.81
C ASP A 136 5.22 10.10 20.80
N GLY A 137 5.78 8.91 20.84
CA GLY A 137 5.47 7.79 19.94
C GLY A 137 5.94 8.01 18.49
N PRO A 138 5.85 6.97 17.64
CA PRO A 138 6.28 7.05 16.26
C PRO A 138 5.40 7.98 15.44
N ALA A 139 6.02 8.76 14.54
CA ALA A 139 5.36 9.69 13.63
C ALA A 139 5.73 9.41 12.16
N ILE A 140 4.81 9.70 11.24
CA ILE A 140 5.08 9.83 9.80
C ILE A 140 4.97 11.31 9.48
N VAL A 141 6.02 11.90 8.91
CA VAL A 141 6.07 13.32 8.51
C VAL A 141 6.11 13.38 6.99
N VAL A 142 5.24 14.20 6.40
CA VAL A 142 5.20 14.45 4.96
C VAL A 142 5.14 15.96 4.72
N GLY A 143 6.23 16.54 4.24
CA GLY A 143 6.38 17.99 4.21
C GLY A 143 6.23 18.58 5.61
N ASP A 144 5.25 19.45 5.78
CA ASP A 144 4.94 20.13 7.08
C ASP A 144 3.85 19.39 7.88
N GLN A 145 3.31 18.27 7.36
CA GLN A 145 2.26 17.52 8.04
C GLN A 145 2.87 16.37 8.86
N GLU A 146 2.43 16.25 10.09
CA GLU A 146 2.84 15.18 11.00
C GLU A 146 1.65 14.29 11.39
N PHE A 147 1.84 12.99 11.26
CA PHE A 147 0.86 11.94 11.57
C PHE A 147 1.40 11.07 12.70
N ARG A 148 1.00 11.40 13.92
CA ARG A 148 1.51 10.77 15.14
C ARG A 148 0.61 9.66 15.63
N LEU A 149 1.21 8.53 15.97
CA LEU A 149 0.53 7.41 16.63
C LEU A 149 0.01 7.85 18.00
N VAL A 150 -1.23 7.51 18.29
CA VAL A 150 -1.83 7.65 19.62
C VAL A 150 -2.19 6.26 20.12
N PRO A 151 -1.59 5.78 21.20
CA PRO A 151 -1.91 4.48 21.77
C PRO A 151 -3.35 4.39 22.25
N ASP A 152 -3.96 3.19 22.14
CA ASP A 152 -5.26 2.91 22.74
C ASP A 152 -5.15 3.01 24.27
N GLY A 153 -5.97 3.87 24.87
CA GLY A 153 -6.17 3.95 26.30
C GLY A 153 -7.35 3.10 26.76
N ARG A 154 -7.57 3.03 28.09
CA ARG A 154 -8.69 2.26 28.67
C ARG A 154 -10.03 2.82 28.17
N ASP A 155 -10.21 4.12 28.16
CA ASP A 155 -11.46 4.84 27.85
C ASP A 155 -11.32 5.79 26.65
N THR A 156 -10.15 5.88 26.04
CA THR A 156 -9.88 6.74 24.88
C THR A 156 -9.40 5.88 23.71
N PRO A 157 -10.07 5.99 22.54
CA PRO A 157 -9.62 5.30 21.35
C PRO A 157 -8.28 5.88 20.88
N GLY A 158 -7.36 5.00 20.52
CA GLY A 158 -6.13 5.39 19.87
C GLY A 158 -6.22 5.25 18.36
N TRP A 159 -5.15 5.61 17.68
CA TRP A 159 -5.02 5.43 16.23
C TRP A 159 -3.56 5.30 15.81
N SER A 160 -3.37 4.64 14.70
CA SER A 160 -2.07 4.56 14.02
C SER A 160 -2.23 4.95 12.56
N TYR A 161 -1.10 5.27 11.92
CA TYR A 161 -1.11 5.68 10.53
C TYR A 161 -0.31 4.73 9.63
N ALA A 162 -0.71 4.68 8.37
CA ALA A 162 0.03 4.02 7.31
C ALA A 162 0.09 4.92 6.07
N LEU A 163 1.26 4.95 5.44
CA LEU A 163 1.42 5.44 4.08
C LEU A 163 1.05 4.31 3.11
N LEU A 164 0.08 4.57 2.26
CA LEU A 164 -0.25 3.75 1.10
C LEU A 164 0.13 4.53 -0.15
N ALA A 165 1.14 4.08 -0.88
CA ALA A 165 1.55 4.74 -2.11
C ALA A 165 1.62 3.76 -3.28
N ARG A 166 1.35 4.28 -4.49
CA ARG A 166 1.61 3.63 -5.77
C ARG A 166 2.61 4.48 -6.53
N LEU A 167 3.73 3.89 -6.88
CA LEU A 167 4.79 4.53 -7.63
C LEU A 167 4.81 3.97 -9.05
N ASP A 168 4.91 4.85 -10.02
CA ASP A 168 5.17 4.47 -11.41
C ASP A 168 6.68 4.59 -11.67
N PRO A 169 7.37 3.50 -12.01
CA PRO A 169 8.80 3.57 -12.32
C PRO A 169 9.09 4.32 -13.63
N GLY A 170 8.06 4.61 -14.43
CA GLY A 170 8.19 5.21 -15.76
C GLY A 170 8.42 4.18 -16.86
N GLY A 171 8.27 4.61 -18.12
CA GLY A 171 8.44 3.76 -19.29
C GLY A 171 7.46 2.59 -19.33
N GLN A 172 8.00 1.39 -19.53
CA GLN A 172 7.24 0.14 -19.52
C GLN A 172 7.32 -0.61 -18.19
N GLY A 173 7.87 0.03 -17.15
CA GLY A 173 8.02 -0.57 -15.84
C GLY A 173 6.68 -0.83 -15.16
N ARG A 174 6.67 -1.81 -14.25
CA ARG A 174 5.49 -2.18 -13.47
C ARG A 174 5.45 -1.40 -12.17
N PRO A 175 4.26 -1.09 -11.63
CA PRO A 175 4.12 -0.26 -10.46
C PRO A 175 4.68 -0.93 -9.20
N VAL A 176 5.13 -0.08 -8.27
CA VAL A 176 5.47 -0.45 -6.90
C VAL A 176 4.41 0.10 -5.96
N PHE A 177 3.91 -0.72 -5.06
CA PHE A 177 3.01 -0.33 -3.99
C PHE A 177 3.77 -0.34 -2.66
N LEU A 178 3.79 0.80 -1.97
CA LEU A 178 4.35 0.92 -0.63
C LEU A 178 3.21 0.86 0.39
N ILE A 179 3.36 0.00 1.37
CA ILE A 179 2.43 -0.25 2.46
C ILE A 179 3.21 -0.11 3.75
N ALA A 180 3.40 1.13 4.21
CA ALA A 180 4.32 1.47 5.27
C ALA A 180 3.58 2.05 6.48
N GLY A 181 3.23 1.21 7.44
CA GLY A 181 2.58 1.56 8.69
C GLY A 181 3.56 1.86 9.83
N GLN A 182 3.09 2.62 10.82
CA GLN A 182 3.81 2.84 12.07
C GLN A 182 3.91 1.55 12.91
N VAL A 183 2.93 0.66 12.74
CA VAL A 183 2.84 -0.66 13.39
C VAL A 183 2.30 -1.70 12.40
N ALA A 184 2.53 -2.98 12.67
CA ALA A 184 2.17 -4.07 11.75
C ALA A 184 0.66 -4.12 11.40
N ILE A 185 -0.22 -3.88 12.37
CA ILE A 185 -1.66 -3.83 12.12
C ILE A 185 -2.05 -2.72 11.14
N ALA A 186 -1.29 -1.61 11.08
CA ALA A 186 -1.52 -0.54 10.12
C ALA A 186 -1.11 -0.96 8.69
N ASN A 187 -0.10 -1.81 8.54
CA ASN A 187 0.23 -2.43 7.25
C ASN A 187 -0.95 -3.29 6.76
N HIS A 188 -1.47 -4.15 7.62
CA HIS A 188 -2.62 -5.01 7.28
C HIS A 188 -3.85 -4.17 6.90
N ALA A 189 -4.16 -3.14 7.68
CA ALA A 189 -5.26 -2.23 7.41
C ALA A 189 -5.11 -1.51 6.05
N ALA A 190 -3.89 -1.09 5.69
CA ALA A 190 -3.61 -0.45 4.42
C ALA A 190 -3.76 -1.41 3.22
N VAL A 191 -3.40 -2.69 3.36
CA VAL A 191 -3.66 -3.73 2.35
C VAL A 191 -5.17 -3.88 2.15
N ARG A 192 -5.95 -4.00 3.22
CA ARG A 192 -7.41 -4.12 3.15
C ARG A 192 -8.04 -2.90 2.49
N TYR A 193 -7.59 -1.71 2.87
CA TYR A 193 -8.04 -0.47 2.23
C TYR A 193 -7.75 -0.49 0.72
N LEU A 194 -6.54 -0.84 0.30
CA LEU A 194 -6.15 -0.93 -1.11
C LEU A 194 -7.07 -1.88 -1.88
N VAL A 195 -7.30 -3.09 -1.37
CA VAL A 195 -8.15 -4.11 -2.00
C VAL A 195 -9.61 -3.65 -2.10
N ALA A 196 -10.15 -3.06 -1.03
CA ALA A 196 -11.53 -2.60 -0.98
C ALA A 196 -11.79 -1.38 -1.89
N HIS A 197 -10.80 -0.49 -2.03
CA HIS A 197 -10.95 0.78 -2.74
C HIS A 197 -10.26 0.83 -4.11
N GLU A 198 -9.77 -0.29 -4.67
CA GLU A 198 -9.04 -0.33 -5.95
C GLU A 198 -9.76 0.41 -7.08
N ARG A 199 -11.09 0.23 -7.18
CA ARG A 199 -11.90 0.87 -8.23
C ARG A 199 -12.00 2.38 -8.05
N GLN A 200 -12.06 2.84 -6.81
CA GLN A 200 -12.10 4.26 -6.49
C GLN A 200 -10.74 4.91 -6.76
N LEU A 201 -9.66 4.23 -6.37
CA LEU A 201 -8.28 4.64 -6.64
C LEU A 201 -8.02 4.70 -8.15
N THR A 202 -8.43 3.65 -8.90
CA THR A 202 -8.34 3.63 -10.36
C THR A 202 -9.10 4.78 -11.03
N ARG A 203 -10.29 5.14 -10.52
CA ARG A 203 -11.06 6.27 -11.06
C ARG A 203 -10.40 7.61 -10.77
N ARG A 204 -9.79 7.76 -9.60
CA ARG A 204 -9.18 9.02 -9.17
C ARG A 204 -7.81 9.26 -9.78
N TYR A 205 -6.95 8.24 -9.83
CA TYR A 205 -5.54 8.35 -10.23
C TYR A 205 -5.23 7.71 -11.59
N GLY A 206 -6.22 7.06 -12.22
CA GLY A 206 -6.01 6.33 -13.46
C GLY A 206 -5.34 4.97 -13.26
N LEU A 207 -5.03 4.31 -14.39
CA LEU A 207 -4.39 2.99 -14.38
C LEU A 207 -2.88 3.05 -14.11
N HIS A 208 -2.26 4.22 -14.37
CA HIS A 208 -0.81 4.40 -14.30
C HIS A 208 -0.40 5.56 -13.39
N GLY A 209 -1.34 6.25 -12.75
CA GLY A 209 -1.05 7.41 -11.91
C GLY A 209 -0.34 7.04 -10.61
N THR A 210 0.62 7.86 -10.19
CA THR A 210 1.23 7.82 -8.87
C THR A 210 0.28 8.42 -7.85
N PHE A 211 0.27 7.87 -6.64
CA PHE A 211 -0.40 8.47 -5.49
C PHE A 211 0.33 8.13 -4.19
N ALA A 212 0.15 8.97 -3.19
CA ALA A 212 0.56 8.73 -1.81
C ALA A 212 -0.55 9.19 -0.87
N LEU A 213 -1.07 8.28 -0.06
CA LEU A 213 -2.21 8.49 0.82
C LEU A 213 -1.82 8.22 2.26
N MET A 214 -2.24 9.10 3.18
CA MET A 214 -2.20 8.82 4.60
C MET A 214 -3.51 8.20 5.05
N LEU A 215 -3.40 7.02 5.62
CA LEU A 215 -4.50 6.24 6.17
C LEU A 215 -4.40 6.27 7.70
N ARG A 216 -5.53 6.48 8.38
CA ARG A 216 -5.66 6.36 9.83
C ARG A 216 -6.42 5.08 10.17
N VAL A 217 -5.83 4.25 11.01
CA VAL A 217 -6.46 3.05 11.56
C VAL A 217 -6.97 3.41 12.95
N VAL A 218 -8.28 3.36 13.12
CA VAL A 218 -8.97 3.81 14.33
C VAL A 218 -9.15 2.64 15.29
N ASN A 219 -8.74 2.84 16.54
CA ASN A 219 -8.92 1.88 17.64
C ASN A 219 -8.49 0.44 17.27
N PRO A 220 -7.24 0.26 16.82
CA PRO A 220 -6.77 -1.00 16.26
C PRO A 220 -6.83 -2.17 17.25
N THR A 221 -6.76 -1.91 18.55
CA THR A 221 -6.86 -2.94 19.59
C THR A 221 -8.26 -3.55 19.65
N ARG A 222 -9.32 -2.78 19.32
CA ARG A 222 -10.72 -3.25 19.40
C ARG A 222 -11.29 -3.67 18.07
N TYR A 223 -10.97 -2.91 17.01
CA TYR A 223 -11.54 -3.14 15.67
C TYR A 223 -10.57 -3.81 14.71
N GLY A 224 -9.33 -4.06 15.14
CA GLY A 224 -8.33 -4.65 14.26
C GLY A 224 -8.01 -3.74 13.06
N PRO A 225 -7.81 -4.32 11.88
CA PRO A 225 -7.48 -3.58 10.66
C PRO A 225 -8.72 -3.04 9.91
N ASP A 226 -9.94 -3.13 10.48
CA ASP A 226 -11.17 -2.96 9.72
C ASP A 226 -11.66 -1.52 9.62
N VAL A 227 -11.31 -0.66 10.59
CA VAL A 227 -11.74 0.74 10.60
C VAL A 227 -10.61 1.62 10.11
N VAL A 228 -10.65 1.94 8.82
CA VAL A 228 -9.61 2.70 8.13
C VAL A 228 -10.18 3.92 7.43
N GLU A 229 -9.61 5.08 7.69
CA GLU A 229 -9.98 6.35 7.10
C GLU A 229 -8.82 6.92 6.27
N ARG A 230 -9.11 7.41 5.07
CA ARG A 230 -8.15 8.22 4.32
C ARG A 230 -8.19 9.64 4.87
N VAL A 231 -7.13 10.06 5.55
CA VAL A 231 -7.04 11.39 6.19
C VAL A 231 -6.42 12.45 5.31
N ALA A 232 -5.49 12.04 4.41
CA ALA A 232 -4.86 12.98 3.48
C ALA A 232 -4.48 12.30 2.16
N ASP A 233 -4.46 13.10 1.10
CA ASP A 233 -3.77 12.82 -0.15
C ASP A 233 -2.49 13.67 -0.12
N VAL A 234 -1.38 13.02 0.04
CA VAL A 234 -0.07 13.68 0.21
C VAL A 234 0.83 13.49 -1.01
N THR A 235 0.24 13.16 -2.16
CA THR A 235 0.98 12.81 -3.39
C THR A 235 2.02 13.85 -3.75
N ASP A 236 1.61 15.11 -3.88
CA ASP A 236 2.51 16.19 -4.28
C ASP A 236 3.52 16.55 -3.19
N ALA A 237 3.06 16.62 -1.93
CA ALA A 237 3.92 16.92 -0.80
C ALA A 237 4.99 15.84 -0.57
N ALA A 238 4.64 14.56 -0.76
CA ALA A 238 5.56 13.45 -0.61
C ALA A 238 6.66 13.42 -1.68
N ALA A 239 6.29 13.78 -2.92
CA ALA A 239 7.20 13.81 -4.06
C ALA A 239 8.08 15.08 -4.13
N ALA A 240 7.72 16.13 -3.38
CA ALA A 240 8.51 17.35 -3.31
C ALA A 240 9.93 17.07 -2.79
N PRO A 241 10.96 17.82 -3.24
CA PRO A 241 12.30 17.72 -2.67
C PRO A 241 12.25 17.89 -1.14
N ALA A 242 12.99 17.06 -0.41
CA ALA A 242 13.08 17.22 1.05
C ALA A 242 13.60 18.64 1.37
N ALA A 243 12.90 19.36 2.25
CA ALA A 243 13.38 20.64 2.73
C ALA A 243 14.77 20.43 3.36
N THR A 244 15.76 21.13 2.85
CA THR A 244 17.11 21.07 3.40
C THR A 244 17.02 21.55 4.85
N ALA A 245 17.31 20.69 5.81
CA ALA A 245 17.38 21.09 7.21
C ALA A 245 18.33 22.31 7.30
N PRO A 246 17.98 23.40 8.01
CA PRO A 246 18.89 24.52 8.19
C PRO A 246 20.19 23.97 8.76
N ALA A 247 21.30 24.27 8.07
CA ALA A 247 22.63 23.87 8.51
C ALA A 247 22.80 24.33 9.97
N THR A 248 22.94 23.39 10.88
CA THR A 248 23.27 23.67 12.27
C THR A 248 24.58 24.48 12.25
N ALA A 249 24.50 25.77 12.59
CA ALA A 249 25.67 26.63 12.65
C ALA A 249 26.74 25.93 13.54
N PRO A 250 28.01 25.93 13.12
CA PRO A 250 29.05 25.32 13.91
C PRO A 250 29.09 26.00 15.28
N ALA A 251 29.03 25.21 16.34
CA ALA A 251 29.17 25.70 17.70
C ALA A 251 30.47 26.52 17.81
N THR A 252 30.33 27.82 18.03
CA THR A 252 31.44 28.73 18.27
C THR A 252 32.20 28.20 19.47
N ALA A 253 33.42 27.74 19.27
CA ALA A 253 34.32 27.30 20.33
C ALA A 253 34.52 28.47 21.30
N ALA A 254 34.17 28.25 22.57
CA ALA A 254 34.43 29.18 23.64
C ALA A 254 35.97 29.40 23.79
N PRO A 255 36.44 30.64 23.98
CA PRO A 255 37.87 30.88 24.20
C PRO A 255 38.30 30.27 25.52
N SER A 256 39.37 29.45 25.49
CA SER A 256 40.05 28.94 26.66
C SER A 256 40.70 30.10 27.39
N THR A 257 40.20 30.49 28.55
CA THR A 257 40.88 31.38 29.48
C THR A 257 42.04 30.64 30.07
N GLY A 258 43.26 30.95 29.62
CA GLY A 258 44.50 30.54 30.25
C GLY A 258 44.59 31.20 31.63
N SER A 259 44.75 30.37 32.66
CA SER A 259 45.15 30.79 34.01
C SER A 259 46.65 30.65 34.09
N THR A 260 47.34 31.79 34.13
CA THR A 260 48.69 31.91 34.64
C THR A 260 48.62 32.20 36.14
N GLY A 261 49.34 31.44 36.92
CA GLY A 261 49.53 31.60 38.35
C GLY A 261 50.13 30.37 38.99
#